data_5ad47a605a145047bee23a2a5d983ae8
#
_entry.id   5ad47a605a145047bee23a2a5d983ae8
#
_cell.length_a   1.000
_cell.length_b   1.000
_cell.length_c   1.000
_cell.angle_alpha   90.00
_cell.angle_beta   90.00
_cell.angle_gamma   90.00
#
_symmetry.space_group_name_H-M   'P 1'
#
loop_
_entity.id
_entity.type
_entity.pdbx_description
1 polymer ?
#
loop_
_entity_poly.entity_id
_entity_poly.type
_entity_poly.pdbx_seq_one_letter_code
_entity_poly.pdbx_strand_id
1 'polypeptide(L)'
;MRTEANSLSQKVRDLLQTPAVRRWGLYLLKAFALLAVLLVLSRFAPAMPTPVIALFWFGLSAIASLNFAYCAVIRKTLKRQKYREGGRLHRFNEGRKLWIFLGFVVSAACMAGLLLELPKWDAAEWGFVVAAVPLYLAVLLVARWRLRREYEPTFLPAGVIRWTGVITCILLCAAYAVFIALEPVSPFISAREVFDAVRLPFDESPSMLVSEAGMLVSLVDGVTMLWVSEAAVTYFLAYLIWRIVLVAATFFSITNLLGVCALQLPEIKRIFMPLERIGEDDVPRHMKASHLAWFAAFPLAFFLLFVGIDAVYSDAMKDSELTYAEQFVRDR
;
A
#
# COMPACT_ATOMS: atom_id res chain seq x y z
N MET A 1 16.11 1.45 -48.99
CA MET A 1 16.32 0.91 -47.62
C MET A 1 16.82 1.91 -46.59
N ARG A 2 17.87 2.72 -46.82
CA ARG A 2 18.31 3.74 -45.80
C ARG A 2 17.32 4.86 -45.53
N THR A 3 16.55 5.31 -46.53
CA THR A 3 15.54 6.37 -46.38
C THR A 3 14.31 5.94 -45.59
N GLU A 4 13.88 4.68 -45.71
CA GLU A 4 12.75 4.15 -44.94
C GLU A 4 13.09 3.92 -43.47
N ALA A 5 14.32 3.45 -43.17
CA ALA A 5 14.80 3.31 -41.82
C ALA A 5 14.87 4.66 -41.08
N ASN A 6 15.28 5.73 -41.77
CA ASN A 6 15.31 7.08 -41.21
C ASN A 6 13.90 7.65 -40.98
N SER A 7 12.93 7.36 -41.88
CA SER A 7 11.54 7.80 -41.72
C SER A 7 10.85 7.07 -40.55
N LEU A 8 11.15 5.77 -40.37
CA LEU A 8 10.62 4.97 -39.24
C LEU A 8 11.19 5.46 -37.91
N SER A 9 12.50 5.75 -37.85
CA SER A 9 13.14 6.27 -36.64
C SER A 9 12.61 7.66 -36.26
N GLN A 10 12.28 8.48 -37.27
CA GLN A 10 11.69 9.80 -37.03
C GLN A 10 10.24 9.69 -36.57
N LYS A 11 9.42 8.84 -37.16
CA LYS A 11 8.05 8.55 -36.67
C LYS A 11 8.02 7.98 -35.25
N VAL A 12 8.95 7.10 -34.90
CA VAL A 12 9.08 6.55 -33.55
C VAL A 12 9.50 7.65 -32.56
N ARG A 13 10.41 8.55 -32.92
CA ARG A 13 10.77 9.72 -32.10
C ARG A 13 9.56 10.65 -31.88
N ASP A 14 8.83 10.96 -32.93
CA ASP A 14 7.66 11.84 -32.84
C ASP A 14 6.55 11.20 -31.99
N LEU A 15 6.34 9.88 -32.10
CA LEU A 15 5.44 9.12 -31.23
C LEU A 15 5.90 9.14 -29.76
N LEU A 16 7.19 8.95 -29.48
CA LEU A 16 7.75 8.99 -28.13
C LEU A 16 7.69 10.39 -27.50
N GLN A 17 7.66 11.44 -28.33
CA GLN A 17 7.54 12.83 -27.87
C GLN A 17 6.09 13.25 -27.64
N THR A 18 5.09 12.45 -28.03
CA THR A 18 3.70 12.78 -27.71
C THR A 18 3.48 12.79 -26.20
N PRO A 19 2.82 13.83 -25.66
CA PRO A 19 2.62 13.98 -24.20
C PRO A 19 1.89 12.79 -23.58
N ALA A 20 1.07 12.09 -24.36
CA ALA A 20 0.40 10.88 -23.91
C ALA A 20 1.38 9.70 -23.70
N VAL A 21 2.24 9.42 -24.68
CA VAL A 21 3.23 8.31 -24.60
C VAL A 21 4.24 8.59 -23.48
N ARG A 22 4.70 9.82 -23.34
CA ARG A 22 5.59 10.23 -22.25
C ARG A 22 4.95 10.02 -20.87
N ARG A 23 3.65 10.31 -20.73
CA ARG A 23 2.90 10.11 -19.49
C ARG A 23 2.83 8.62 -19.10
N TRP A 24 2.49 7.76 -20.06
CA TRP A 24 2.36 6.33 -19.82
C TRP A 24 3.71 5.63 -19.65
N GLY A 25 4.73 6.06 -20.40
CA GLY A 25 6.10 5.59 -20.21
C GLY A 25 6.63 5.89 -18.81
N LEU A 26 6.36 7.10 -18.30
CA LEU A 26 6.74 7.48 -16.93
C LEU A 26 5.96 6.69 -15.86
N TYR A 27 4.68 6.40 -16.10
CA TYR A 27 3.89 5.52 -15.22
C TYR A 27 4.52 4.12 -15.15
N LEU A 28 4.80 3.49 -16.29
CA LEU A 28 5.40 2.15 -16.35
C LEU A 28 6.77 2.13 -15.66
N LEU A 29 7.61 3.13 -15.90
CA LEU A 29 8.92 3.24 -15.24
C LEU A 29 8.78 3.28 -13.72
N LYS A 30 7.88 4.12 -13.20
CA LYS A 30 7.61 4.20 -11.75
C LYS A 30 7.02 2.89 -11.20
N ALA A 31 6.12 2.25 -11.95
CA ALA A 31 5.51 0.99 -11.55
C ALA A 31 6.54 -0.16 -11.51
N PHE A 32 7.44 -0.24 -12.49
CA PHE A 32 8.54 -1.21 -12.46
C PHE A 32 9.53 -0.94 -11.33
N ALA A 33 9.88 0.32 -11.06
CA ALA A 33 10.69 0.68 -9.92
C ALA A 33 10.02 0.28 -8.59
N LEU A 34 8.71 0.48 -8.49
CA LEU A 34 7.92 0.03 -7.35
C LEU A 34 7.96 -1.50 -7.20
N LEU A 35 7.74 -2.26 -8.29
CA LEU A 35 7.83 -3.72 -8.27
C LEU A 35 9.21 -4.20 -7.80
N ALA A 36 10.29 -3.56 -8.26
CA ALA A 36 11.64 -3.88 -7.82
C ALA A 36 11.82 -3.65 -6.31
N VAL A 37 11.30 -2.54 -5.77
CA VAL A 37 11.32 -2.25 -4.33
C VAL A 37 10.52 -3.29 -3.55
N LEU A 38 9.33 -3.66 -4.00
CA LEU A 38 8.51 -4.69 -3.36
C LEU A 38 9.19 -6.06 -3.40
N LEU A 39 9.86 -6.40 -4.49
CA LEU A 39 10.63 -7.65 -4.61
C LEU A 39 11.81 -7.69 -3.62
N VAL A 40 12.55 -6.58 -3.50
CA VAL A 40 13.62 -6.47 -2.49
C VAL A 40 13.05 -6.61 -1.08
N LEU A 41 11.93 -5.94 -0.78
CA LEU A 41 11.28 -6.05 0.52
C LEU A 41 10.80 -7.47 0.81
N SER A 42 10.20 -8.17 -0.16
CA SER A 42 9.73 -9.55 0.06
C SER A 42 10.87 -10.51 0.44
N ARG A 43 12.07 -10.28 -0.12
CA ARG A 43 13.24 -11.14 0.11
C ARG A 43 13.99 -10.81 1.40
N PHE A 44 14.08 -9.53 1.73
CA PHE A 44 14.99 -9.05 2.77
C PHE A 44 14.26 -8.47 4.01
N ALA A 45 12.94 -8.17 3.94
CA ALA A 45 12.23 -7.58 5.07
C ALA A 45 12.38 -8.38 6.38
N PRO A 46 12.30 -9.72 6.41
CA PRO A 46 12.49 -10.46 7.64
C PRO A 46 13.89 -10.32 8.27
N ALA A 47 14.92 -10.11 7.42
CA ALA A 47 16.32 -9.96 7.86
C ALA A 47 16.76 -8.52 8.08
N MET A 48 15.87 -7.53 7.82
CA MET A 48 16.21 -6.11 7.96
C MET A 48 16.23 -5.66 9.42
N PRO A 49 17.22 -4.84 9.84
CA PRO A 49 17.18 -4.21 11.16
C PRO A 49 16.01 -3.23 11.28
N THR A 50 15.50 -3.07 12.50
CA THR A 50 14.31 -2.25 12.82
C THR A 50 14.29 -0.88 12.17
N PRO A 51 15.36 -0.06 12.19
CA PRO A 51 15.32 1.26 11.57
C PRO A 51 15.12 1.20 10.04
N VAL A 52 15.67 0.15 9.39
CA VAL A 52 15.56 0.01 7.93
C VAL A 52 14.15 -0.40 7.53
N ILE A 53 13.57 -1.40 8.19
CA ILE A 53 12.19 -1.81 7.90
C ILE A 53 11.19 -0.71 8.23
N ALA A 54 11.38 0.02 9.33
CA ALA A 54 10.58 1.17 9.70
C ALA A 54 10.65 2.29 8.65
N LEU A 55 11.84 2.55 8.10
CA LEU A 55 12.03 3.55 7.04
C LEU A 55 11.24 3.17 5.78
N PHE A 56 11.32 1.91 5.34
CA PHE A 56 10.54 1.42 4.20
C PHE A 56 9.03 1.46 4.50
N TRP A 57 8.61 0.97 5.66
CA TRP A 57 7.21 0.95 6.05
C TRP A 57 6.59 2.36 6.04
N PHE A 58 7.15 3.28 6.80
CA PHE A 58 6.59 4.63 6.90
C PHE A 58 6.88 5.48 5.65
N GLY A 59 7.97 5.23 4.94
CA GLY A 59 8.27 5.85 3.65
C GLY A 59 7.24 5.46 2.57
N LEU A 60 6.97 4.18 2.39
CA LEU A 60 5.95 3.70 1.46
C LEU A 60 4.54 4.13 1.88
N SER A 61 4.27 4.16 3.19
CA SER A 61 3.00 4.65 3.74
C SER A 61 2.79 6.13 3.43
N ALA A 62 3.82 6.95 3.58
CA ALA A 62 3.80 8.36 3.21
C ALA A 62 3.54 8.54 1.71
N ILE A 63 4.21 7.76 0.86
CA ILE A 63 3.99 7.79 -0.58
C ILE A 63 2.54 7.37 -0.90
N ALA A 64 2.04 6.25 -0.38
CA ALA A 64 0.68 5.79 -0.61
C ALA A 64 -0.38 6.78 -0.11
N SER A 65 -0.10 7.47 1.00
CA SER A 65 -0.99 8.49 1.56
C SER A 65 -1.21 9.69 0.64
N LEU A 66 -0.28 9.97 -0.29
CA LEU A 66 -0.47 11.02 -1.31
C LEU A 66 -1.68 10.75 -2.20
N ASN A 67 -1.88 9.50 -2.61
CA ASN A 67 -3.05 9.14 -3.40
C ASN A 67 -4.36 9.35 -2.61
N PHE A 68 -4.38 8.90 -1.36
CA PHE A 68 -5.52 9.07 -0.48
C PHE A 68 -5.81 10.56 -0.21
N ALA A 69 -4.77 11.34 0.11
CA ALA A 69 -4.89 12.77 0.38
C ALA A 69 -5.39 13.54 -0.85
N TYR A 70 -4.87 13.20 -2.05
CA TYR A 70 -5.31 13.81 -3.30
C TYR A 70 -6.82 13.61 -3.54
N CYS A 71 -7.27 12.35 -3.48
CA CYS A 71 -8.68 12.03 -3.65
C CYS A 71 -9.58 12.66 -2.57
N ALA A 72 -9.11 12.69 -1.31
CA ALA A 72 -9.86 13.25 -0.19
C ALA A 72 -9.98 14.77 -0.29
N VAL A 73 -8.90 15.48 -0.62
CA VAL A 73 -8.88 16.94 -0.74
C VAL A 73 -9.85 17.41 -1.84
N ILE A 74 -9.80 16.80 -3.01
CA ILE A 74 -10.66 17.16 -4.13
C ILE A 74 -12.14 16.91 -3.81
N ARG A 75 -12.45 15.71 -3.25
CA ARG A 75 -13.84 15.40 -2.85
C ARG A 75 -14.40 16.37 -1.81
N LYS A 76 -13.56 16.87 -0.90
CA LYS A 76 -13.97 17.80 0.15
C LYS A 76 -14.21 19.20 -0.37
N THR A 77 -13.48 19.62 -1.37
CA THR A 77 -13.74 20.89 -2.06
C THR A 77 -15.18 20.93 -2.60
N LEU A 78 -15.63 19.82 -3.20
CA LEU A 78 -17.02 19.67 -3.66
C LEU A 78 -18.03 19.66 -2.50
N LYS A 79 -17.69 18.98 -1.38
CA LYS A 79 -18.57 18.92 -0.21
C LYS A 79 -18.68 20.26 0.53
N ARG A 80 -17.62 21.08 0.51
CA ARG A 80 -17.58 22.38 1.17
C ARG A 80 -18.71 23.30 0.69
N GLN A 81 -19.02 23.27 -0.60
CA GLN A 81 -20.08 24.09 -1.19
C GLN A 81 -21.48 23.85 -0.60
N LYS A 82 -21.68 22.72 0.11
CA LYS A 82 -22.95 22.36 0.77
C LYS A 82 -23.09 22.96 2.17
N TYR A 83 -22.04 23.51 2.76
CA TYR A 83 -22.06 24.01 4.13
C TYR A 83 -21.92 25.52 4.17
N ARG A 84 -22.65 26.14 5.13
CA ARG A 84 -22.59 27.59 5.36
C ARG A 84 -21.17 27.99 5.76
N GLU A 85 -20.65 29.05 5.14
CA GLU A 85 -19.33 29.60 5.44
C GLU A 85 -19.19 29.94 6.94
N GLY A 86 -18.03 29.61 7.53
CA GLY A 86 -17.76 29.85 8.96
C GLY A 86 -18.38 28.84 9.94
N GLY A 87 -19.24 27.91 9.48
CA GLY A 87 -19.84 26.86 10.31
C GLY A 87 -18.81 25.82 10.80
N ARG A 88 -19.14 25.08 11.89
CA ARG A 88 -18.25 24.03 12.44
C ARG A 88 -17.94 22.92 11.39
N LEU A 89 -18.94 22.49 10.63
CA LEU A 89 -18.77 21.48 9.58
C LEU A 89 -17.96 22.02 8.39
N HIS A 90 -18.07 23.31 8.07
CA HIS A 90 -17.27 23.99 7.07
C HIS A 90 -15.79 23.98 7.50
N ARG A 91 -15.47 24.40 8.74
CA ARG A 91 -14.10 24.36 9.30
C ARG A 91 -13.53 22.95 9.36
N PHE A 92 -14.34 21.95 9.75
CA PHE A 92 -13.92 20.55 9.76
C PHE A 92 -13.57 20.05 8.35
N ASN A 93 -14.34 20.44 7.33
CA ASN A 93 -14.05 20.12 5.94
C ASN A 93 -12.87 20.93 5.35
N GLU A 94 -12.50 22.08 5.94
CA GLU A 94 -11.26 22.79 5.63
C GLU A 94 -10.01 22.10 6.18
N GLY A 95 -10.14 21.32 7.22
CA GLY A 95 -9.04 20.68 7.94
C GLY A 95 -8.27 19.64 7.11
N ARG A 96 -7.29 20.08 6.31
CA ARG A 96 -6.44 19.19 5.50
C ARG A 96 -5.55 18.29 6.36
N LYS A 97 -5.03 18.81 7.47
CA LYS A 97 -4.12 18.09 8.36
C LYS A 97 -4.70 16.76 8.84
N LEU A 98 -5.99 16.79 9.24
CA LEU A 98 -6.69 15.58 9.68
C LEU A 98 -6.77 14.52 8.58
N TRP A 99 -7.00 14.94 7.33
CA TRP A 99 -7.15 13.99 6.21
C TRP A 99 -5.82 13.45 5.70
N ILE A 100 -4.77 14.26 5.77
CA ILE A 100 -3.40 13.82 5.53
C ILE A 100 -3.01 12.81 6.62
N PHE A 101 -3.31 13.09 7.88
CA PHE A 101 -3.07 12.18 9.00
C PHE A 101 -3.84 10.86 8.85
N LEU A 102 -5.16 10.92 8.65
CA LEU A 102 -5.98 9.71 8.46
C LEU A 102 -5.54 8.91 7.24
N GLY A 103 -5.19 9.58 6.13
CA GLY A 103 -4.65 8.93 4.95
C GLY A 103 -3.34 8.21 5.25
N PHE A 104 -2.47 8.82 6.04
CA PHE A 104 -1.22 8.20 6.47
C PHE A 104 -1.48 6.99 7.38
N VAL A 105 -2.33 7.11 8.39
CA VAL A 105 -2.64 6.01 9.33
C VAL A 105 -3.24 4.81 8.59
N VAL A 106 -4.23 5.03 7.72
CA VAL A 106 -4.82 3.96 6.90
C VAL A 106 -3.77 3.33 5.98
N SER A 107 -2.95 4.16 5.32
CA SER A 107 -1.87 3.65 4.47
C SER A 107 -0.84 2.87 5.27
N ALA A 108 -0.49 3.32 6.48
CA ALA A 108 0.46 2.63 7.35
C ALA A 108 -0.07 1.27 7.81
N ALA A 109 -1.34 1.18 8.20
CA ALA A 109 -1.97 -0.09 8.56
C ALA A 109 -2.00 -1.08 7.39
N CYS A 110 -2.39 -0.61 6.19
CA CYS A 110 -2.39 -1.46 5.00
C CYS A 110 -0.98 -1.86 4.55
N MET A 111 0.02 -0.96 4.69
CA MET A 111 1.42 -1.28 4.38
C MET A 111 2.03 -2.27 5.37
N ALA A 112 1.61 -2.28 6.63
CA ALA A 112 2.00 -3.32 7.58
C ALA A 112 1.55 -4.69 7.09
N GLY A 113 0.27 -4.82 6.68
CA GLY A 113 -0.24 -6.04 6.06
C GLY A 113 0.56 -6.47 4.84
N LEU A 114 0.85 -5.52 3.93
CA LEU A 114 1.69 -5.80 2.76
C LEU A 114 3.07 -6.34 3.15
N LEU A 115 3.77 -5.70 4.10
CA LEU A 115 5.12 -6.09 4.51
C LEU A 115 5.16 -7.45 5.20
N LEU A 116 4.11 -7.82 5.94
CA LEU A 116 3.99 -9.10 6.61
C LEU A 116 3.57 -10.23 5.65
N GLU A 117 2.79 -9.93 4.62
CA GLU A 117 2.32 -10.92 3.65
C GLU A 117 3.33 -11.20 2.52
N LEU A 118 3.99 -10.15 1.97
CA LEU A 118 4.89 -10.31 0.83
C LEU A 118 6.00 -11.37 0.97
N PRO A 119 6.65 -11.55 2.16
CA PRO A 119 7.67 -12.58 2.32
C PRO A 119 7.14 -14.02 2.25
N LYS A 120 5.84 -14.21 2.49
CA LYS A 120 5.18 -15.51 2.45
C LYS A 120 4.74 -15.92 1.04
N TRP A 121 4.67 -14.95 0.11
CA TRP A 121 4.10 -15.15 -1.21
C TRP A 121 5.03 -15.96 -2.12
N ASP A 122 4.46 -16.93 -2.78
CA ASP A 122 5.12 -17.74 -3.79
C ASP A 122 5.15 -17.08 -5.18
N ALA A 123 5.66 -17.80 -6.18
CA ALA A 123 5.75 -17.29 -7.55
C ALA A 123 4.37 -17.05 -8.20
N ALA A 124 3.35 -17.84 -7.84
CA ALA A 124 2.00 -17.69 -8.38
C ALA A 124 1.32 -16.45 -7.78
N GLU A 125 1.43 -16.24 -6.49
CA GLU A 125 0.93 -15.04 -5.80
C GLU A 125 1.64 -13.78 -6.30
N TRP A 126 2.94 -13.82 -6.54
CA TRP A 126 3.69 -12.74 -7.20
C TRP A 126 3.17 -12.43 -8.61
N GLY A 127 2.60 -13.41 -9.29
CA GLY A 127 1.92 -13.21 -10.57
C GLY A 127 0.80 -12.16 -10.47
N PHE A 128 0.06 -12.11 -9.36
CA PHE A 128 -0.98 -11.08 -9.14
C PHE A 128 -0.38 -9.68 -8.98
N VAL A 129 0.77 -9.56 -8.31
CA VAL A 129 1.46 -8.26 -8.13
C VAL A 129 1.93 -7.71 -9.49
N VAL A 130 2.52 -8.57 -10.31
CA VAL A 130 2.97 -8.20 -11.66
C VAL A 130 1.77 -7.87 -12.56
N ALA A 131 0.72 -8.70 -12.52
CA ALA A 131 -0.52 -8.48 -13.28
C ALA A 131 -1.27 -7.21 -12.85
N ALA A 132 -1.09 -6.76 -11.60
CA ALA A 132 -1.71 -5.52 -11.11
C ALA A 132 -1.29 -4.28 -11.93
N VAL A 133 -0.07 -4.24 -12.47
CA VAL A 133 0.43 -3.09 -13.25
C VAL A 133 -0.34 -2.90 -14.56
N PRO A 134 -0.39 -3.89 -15.48
CA PRO A 134 -1.17 -3.75 -16.70
C PRO A 134 -2.67 -3.67 -16.44
N LEU A 135 -3.20 -4.39 -15.43
CA LEU A 135 -4.60 -4.32 -15.06
C LEU A 135 -4.98 -2.92 -14.59
N TYR A 136 -4.18 -2.31 -13.71
CA TYR A 136 -4.39 -0.94 -13.25
C TYR A 136 -4.39 0.04 -14.43
N LEU A 137 -3.47 -0.10 -15.37
CA LEU A 137 -3.40 0.74 -16.56
C LEU A 137 -4.64 0.58 -17.44
N ALA A 138 -5.07 -0.65 -17.69
CA ALA A 138 -6.26 -0.94 -18.48
C ALA A 138 -7.53 -0.33 -17.85
N VAL A 139 -7.74 -0.55 -16.55
CA VAL A 139 -8.87 0.01 -15.80
C VAL A 139 -8.81 1.54 -15.80
N LEU A 140 -7.61 2.14 -15.67
CA LEU A 140 -7.42 3.59 -15.69
C LEU A 140 -7.79 4.20 -17.04
N LEU A 141 -7.44 3.56 -18.14
CA LEU A 141 -7.82 4.00 -19.48
C LEU A 141 -9.34 3.93 -19.69
N VAL A 142 -9.96 2.81 -19.30
CA VAL A 142 -11.42 2.62 -19.37
C VAL A 142 -12.15 3.62 -18.47
N ALA A 143 -11.71 3.76 -17.22
CA ALA A 143 -12.30 4.72 -16.28
C ALA A 143 -12.19 6.16 -16.81
N ARG A 144 -11.04 6.54 -17.36
CA ARG A 144 -10.86 7.87 -17.96
C ARG A 144 -11.79 8.08 -19.14
N TRP A 145 -11.94 7.10 -20.02
CA TRP A 145 -12.85 7.20 -21.16
C TRP A 145 -14.32 7.33 -20.71
N ARG A 146 -14.74 6.50 -19.75
CA ARG A 146 -16.11 6.48 -19.23
C ARG A 146 -16.46 7.75 -18.46
N LEU A 147 -15.59 8.14 -17.51
CA LEU A 147 -15.85 9.24 -16.59
C LEU A 147 -15.65 10.63 -17.23
N ARG A 148 -14.99 10.72 -18.39
CA ARG A 148 -14.81 12.00 -19.12
C ARG A 148 -16.14 12.69 -19.46
N ARG A 149 -17.22 11.94 -19.57
CA ARG A 149 -18.55 12.48 -19.87
C ARG A 149 -19.32 12.92 -18.63
N GLU A 150 -18.91 12.44 -17.45
CA GLU A 150 -19.62 12.62 -16.20
C GLU A 150 -18.95 13.64 -15.26
N TYR A 151 -17.63 13.79 -15.40
CA TYR A 151 -16.85 14.63 -14.51
C TYR A 151 -16.36 15.87 -15.21
N GLU A 152 -16.42 17.00 -14.48
CA GLU A 152 -15.75 18.22 -14.90
C GLU A 152 -14.24 17.99 -15.03
N PRO A 153 -13.57 18.62 -16.04
CA PRO A 153 -12.14 18.38 -16.31
C PRO A 153 -11.22 18.53 -15.09
N THR A 154 -11.52 19.49 -14.21
CA THR A 154 -10.75 19.76 -13.00
C THR A 154 -10.78 18.62 -11.99
N PHE A 155 -11.90 17.89 -11.89
CA PHE A 155 -12.13 16.82 -10.92
C PHE A 155 -11.93 15.42 -11.52
N LEU A 156 -11.89 15.33 -12.84
CA LEU A 156 -11.74 14.07 -13.57
C LEU A 156 -10.53 13.22 -13.12
N PRO A 157 -9.31 13.79 -12.97
CA PRO A 157 -8.16 12.98 -12.59
C PRO A 157 -8.34 12.27 -11.23
N ALA A 158 -8.89 12.97 -10.23
CA ALA A 158 -9.13 12.38 -8.91
C ALA A 158 -10.22 11.31 -8.93
N GLY A 159 -11.29 11.53 -9.68
CA GLY A 159 -12.36 10.55 -9.89
C GLY A 159 -11.81 9.28 -10.57
N VAL A 160 -11.06 9.45 -11.64
CA VAL A 160 -10.44 8.36 -12.39
C VAL A 160 -9.51 7.53 -11.51
N ILE A 161 -8.56 8.15 -10.81
CA ILE A 161 -7.58 7.43 -9.98
C ILE A 161 -8.29 6.67 -8.86
N ARG A 162 -9.27 7.30 -8.20
CA ARG A 162 -10.04 6.67 -7.13
C ARG A 162 -10.79 5.42 -7.62
N TRP A 163 -11.57 5.55 -8.69
CA TRP A 163 -12.34 4.43 -9.22
C TRP A 163 -11.43 3.34 -9.78
N THR A 164 -10.33 3.71 -10.42
CA THR A 164 -9.33 2.74 -10.88
C THR A 164 -8.77 1.93 -9.72
N GLY A 165 -8.35 2.57 -8.62
CA GLY A 165 -7.82 1.88 -7.45
C GLY A 165 -8.83 0.89 -6.86
N VAL A 166 -10.08 1.32 -6.66
CA VAL A 166 -11.15 0.47 -6.11
C VAL A 166 -11.48 -0.70 -7.03
N ILE A 167 -11.69 -0.44 -8.32
CA ILE A 167 -12.05 -1.49 -9.29
C ILE A 167 -10.91 -2.50 -9.43
N THR A 168 -9.66 -2.04 -9.56
CA THR A 168 -8.50 -2.92 -9.66
C THR A 168 -8.33 -3.77 -8.42
N CYS A 169 -8.49 -3.20 -7.23
CA CYS A 169 -8.44 -3.93 -5.96
C CYS A 169 -9.51 -5.03 -5.91
N ILE A 170 -10.77 -4.72 -6.25
CA ILE A 170 -11.86 -5.69 -6.29
C ILE A 170 -11.57 -6.81 -7.30
N LEU A 171 -11.09 -6.48 -8.50
CA LEU A 171 -10.76 -7.48 -9.52
C LEU A 171 -9.63 -8.41 -9.08
N LEU A 172 -8.58 -7.86 -8.44
CA LEU A 172 -7.48 -8.66 -7.90
C LEU A 172 -7.96 -9.56 -6.76
N CYS A 173 -8.76 -9.04 -5.83
CA CYS A 173 -9.35 -9.85 -4.75
C CYS A 173 -10.25 -10.97 -5.31
N ALA A 174 -11.07 -10.69 -6.31
CA ALA A 174 -11.92 -11.69 -6.94
C ALA A 174 -11.10 -12.77 -7.65
N ALA A 175 -10.07 -12.37 -8.41
CA ALA A 175 -9.17 -13.31 -9.08
C ALA A 175 -8.39 -14.17 -8.07
N TYR A 176 -7.92 -13.58 -6.97
CA TYR A 176 -7.23 -14.30 -5.91
C TYR A 176 -8.18 -15.25 -5.15
N ALA A 177 -9.43 -14.86 -4.91
CA ALA A 177 -10.44 -15.75 -4.31
C ALA A 177 -10.68 -16.98 -5.18
N VAL A 178 -10.76 -16.82 -6.51
CA VAL A 178 -10.85 -17.94 -7.43
C VAL A 178 -9.60 -18.80 -7.39
N PHE A 179 -8.42 -18.20 -7.34
CA PHE A 179 -7.15 -18.90 -7.24
C PHE A 179 -7.12 -19.81 -6.00
N ILE A 180 -7.40 -19.26 -4.80
CA ILE A 180 -7.48 -20.06 -3.56
C ILE A 180 -8.54 -21.16 -3.64
N ALA A 181 -9.70 -20.87 -4.23
CA ALA A 181 -10.76 -21.86 -4.33
C ALA A 181 -10.41 -23.04 -5.26
N LEU A 182 -9.48 -22.84 -6.19
CA LEU A 182 -8.99 -23.86 -7.11
C LEU A 182 -7.74 -24.58 -6.60
N GLU A 183 -7.05 -24.00 -5.61
CA GLU A 183 -5.85 -24.59 -5.04
C GLU A 183 -6.23 -25.76 -4.12
N PRO A 184 -5.69 -26.97 -4.35
CA PRO A 184 -5.96 -28.09 -3.46
C PRO A 184 -5.38 -27.81 -2.06
N VAL A 185 -6.26 -27.76 -1.07
CA VAL A 185 -5.84 -27.65 0.32
C VAL A 185 -5.08 -28.95 0.67
N SER A 186 -3.76 -28.84 0.81
CA SER A 186 -2.97 -29.96 1.28
C SER A 186 -3.39 -30.33 2.70
N PRO A 187 -3.79 -31.58 2.98
CA PRO A 187 -4.13 -31.96 4.35
C PRO A 187 -2.87 -31.88 5.20
N PHE A 188 -2.80 -30.94 6.11
CA PHE A 188 -1.75 -30.93 7.14
C PHE A 188 -1.99 -32.10 8.10
N ILE A 189 -0.94 -32.88 8.36
CA ILE A 189 -1.00 -34.08 9.18
C ILE A 189 -1.03 -33.71 10.67
N SER A 190 -0.48 -32.54 11.05
CA SER A 190 -0.46 -32.06 12.44
C SER A 190 -0.46 -30.55 12.57
N ALA A 191 -1.02 -30.07 13.69
CA ALA A 191 -0.99 -28.65 14.04
C ALA A 191 0.44 -28.08 14.09
N ARG A 192 1.40 -28.90 14.51
CA ARG A 192 2.81 -28.50 14.60
C ARG A 192 3.41 -28.21 13.23
N GLU A 193 3.13 -29.03 12.22
CA GLU A 193 3.61 -28.80 10.84
C GLU A 193 3.07 -27.50 10.26
N VAL A 194 1.79 -27.18 10.55
CA VAL A 194 1.19 -25.90 10.13
C VAL A 194 1.89 -24.73 10.79
N PHE A 195 2.11 -24.79 12.12
CA PHE A 195 2.77 -23.73 12.85
C PHE A 195 4.23 -23.55 12.43
N ASP A 196 4.96 -24.62 12.20
CA ASP A 196 6.35 -24.56 11.75
C ASP A 196 6.46 -23.97 10.34
N ALA A 197 5.56 -24.35 9.42
CA ALA A 197 5.54 -23.81 8.05
C ALA A 197 5.21 -22.32 7.98
N VAL A 198 4.36 -21.84 8.89
CA VAL A 198 3.88 -20.45 8.91
C VAL A 198 4.83 -19.53 9.69
N ARG A 199 5.62 -20.06 10.65
CA ARG A 199 6.52 -19.31 11.53
C ARG A 199 7.84 -18.91 10.87
N LEU A 200 8.37 -19.73 9.99
CA LEU A 200 9.72 -19.65 9.41
C LEU A 200 10.15 -18.27 8.87
N PRO A 201 9.31 -17.44 8.19
CA PRO A 201 9.81 -16.20 7.61
C PRO A 201 10.25 -15.13 8.62
N PHE A 202 9.75 -15.17 9.86
CA PHE A 202 9.94 -14.09 10.86
C PHE A 202 10.70 -14.50 12.11
N ASP A 203 11.01 -15.80 12.29
CA ASP A 203 11.68 -16.32 13.49
C ASP A 203 13.07 -15.72 13.74
N GLU A 204 13.79 -15.36 12.66
CA GLU A 204 15.13 -14.79 12.74
C GLU A 204 15.16 -13.27 12.52
N SER A 205 14.00 -12.60 12.64
CA SER A 205 13.96 -11.15 12.44
C SER A 205 14.70 -10.42 13.54
N PRO A 206 15.65 -9.51 13.21
CA PRO A 206 16.34 -8.69 14.18
C PRO A 206 15.44 -7.65 14.86
N SER A 207 14.24 -7.40 14.31
CA SER A 207 13.22 -6.55 14.93
C SER A 207 12.23 -7.40 15.71
N MET A 208 12.20 -7.19 17.02
CA MET A 208 11.32 -7.95 17.91
C MET A 208 9.83 -7.67 17.62
N LEU A 209 9.47 -6.41 17.36
CA LEU A 209 8.10 -6.05 17.00
C LEU A 209 7.66 -6.69 15.67
N VAL A 210 8.56 -6.80 14.69
CA VAL A 210 8.26 -7.45 13.40
C VAL A 210 8.14 -8.95 13.58
N SER A 211 8.99 -9.57 14.38
CA SER A 211 8.92 -10.99 14.74
C SER A 211 7.59 -11.32 15.41
N GLU A 212 7.21 -10.58 16.45
CA GLU A 212 5.95 -10.78 17.17
C GLU A 212 4.71 -10.53 16.27
N ALA A 213 4.71 -9.47 15.47
CA ALA A 213 3.64 -9.20 14.53
C ALA A 213 3.53 -10.30 13.47
N GLY A 214 4.66 -10.76 12.94
CA GLY A 214 4.74 -11.88 12.00
C GLY A 214 4.23 -13.16 12.61
N MET A 215 4.63 -13.48 13.86
CA MET A 215 4.17 -14.64 14.60
C MET A 215 2.65 -14.59 14.83
N LEU A 216 2.10 -13.43 15.18
CA LEU A 216 0.68 -13.25 15.43
C LEU A 216 -0.16 -13.47 14.17
N VAL A 217 0.26 -12.90 13.04
CA VAL A 217 -0.40 -13.13 11.73
C VAL A 217 -0.28 -14.60 11.32
N SER A 218 0.89 -15.20 11.53
CA SER A 218 1.15 -16.59 11.24
C SER A 218 0.31 -17.54 12.10
N LEU A 219 0.14 -17.23 13.38
CA LEU A 219 -0.73 -17.99 14.29
C LEU A 219 -2.18 -18.01 13.79
N VAL A 220 -2.69 -16.85 13.37
CA VAL A 220 -4.06 -16.74 12.86
C VAL A 220 -4.21 -17.51 11.54
N ASP A 221 -3.24 -17.40 10.63
CA ASP A 221 -3.21 -18.19 9.39
C ASP A 221 -3.18 -19.70 9.69
N GLY A 222 -2.32 -20.14 10.63
CA GLY A 222 -2.22 -21.53 11.04
C GLY A 222 -3.50 -22.09 11.65
N VAL A 223 -4.13 -21.33 12.57
CA VAL A 223 -5.39 -21.72 13.19
C VAL A 223 -6.51 -21.82 12.15
N THR A 224 -6.58 -20.87 11.22
CA THR A 224 -7.60 -20.91 10.15
C THR A 224 -7.38 -22.08 9.19
N MET A 225 -6.13 -22.43 8.86
CA MET A 225 -5.81 -23.61 8.06
C MET A 225 -6.18 -24.91 8.76
N LEU A 226 -5.92 -25.03 10.07
CA LEU A 226 -6.34 -26.20 10.85
C LEU A 226 -7.86 -26.36 10.85
N TRP A 227 -8.61 -25.29 11.03
CA TRP A 227 -10.06 -25.36 11.00
C TRP A 227 -10.61 -25.82 9.63
N VAL A 228 -9.94 -25.47 8.55
CA VAL A 228 -10.31 -25.93 7.20
C VAL A 228 -10.03 -27.42 7.00
N SER A 229 -8.93 -27.93 7.57
CA SER A 229 -8.55 -29.34 7.43
C SER A 229 -9.46 -30.30 8.21
N GLU A 230 -10.05 -29.83 9.32
CA GLU A 230 -10.87 -30.67 10.22
C GLU A 230 -12.36 -30.66 9.91
N ALA A 231 -12.87 -29.73 9.12
CA ALA A 231 -14.32 -29.52 9.08
C ALA A 231 -14.88 -29.04 7.76
N ALA A 232 -16.18 -29.26 7.64
CA ALA A 232 -17.14 -28.96 6.59
C ALA A 232 -17.00 -27.58 5.91
N VAL A 233 -17.66 -27.45 4.77
CA VAL A 233 -17.79 -26.25 3.90
C VAL A 233 -17.89 -24.90 4.62
N THR A 234 -18.48 -24.85 5.82
CA THR A 234 -18.65 -23.62 6.60
C THR A 234 -17.30 -23.00 7.05
N TYR A 235 -16.34 -23.82 7.45
CA TYR A 235 -15.02 -23.33 7.87
C TYR A 235 -14.17 -22.93 6.68
N PHE A 236 -14.33 -23.59 5.53
CA PHE A 236 -13.71 -23.16 4.28
C PHE A 236 -14.14 -21.73 3.90
N LEU A 237 -15.41 -21.38 4.04
CA LEU A 237 -15.89 -20.03 3.80
C LEU A 237 -15.29 -19.02 4.77
N ALA A 238 -15.16 -19.36 6.05
CA ALA A 238 -14.52 -18.50 7.04
C ALA A 238 -13.03 -18.26 6.72
N TYR A 239 -12.30 -19.30 6.35
CA TYR A 239 -10.93 -19.21 5.87
C TYR A 239 -10.82 -18.32 4.64
N LEU A 240 -11.65 -18.56 3.63
CA LEU A 240 -11.67 -17.78 2.39
C LEU A 240 -11.90 -16.29 2.68
N ILE A 241 -12.88 -15.97 3.54
CA ILE A 241 -13.17 -14.59 3.94
C ILE A 241 -11.96 -13.97 4.64
N TRP A 242 -11.34 -14.70 5.57
CA TRP A 242 -10.17 -14.24 6.31
C TRP A 242 -8.99 -13.93 5.37
N ARG A 243 -8.65 -14.89 4.49
CA ARG A 243 -7.58 -14.69 3.49
C ARG A 243 -7.88 -13.52 2.56
N ILE A 244 -9.12 -13.36 2.10
CA ILE A 244 -9.51 -12.22 1.27
C ILE A 244 -9.34 -10.90 2.02
N VAL A 245 -9.67 -10.82 3.32
CA VAL A 245 -9.50 -9.59 4.11
C VAL A 245 -8.03 -9.20 4.23
N LEU A 246 -7.14 -10.14 4.53
CA LEU A 246 -5.69 -9.89 4.61
C LEU A 246 -5.12 -9.45 3.25
N VAL A 247 -5.44 -10.20 2.22
CA VAL A 247 -4.96 -9.92 0.86
C VAL A 247 -5.59 -8.67 0.27
N ALA A 248 -6.82 -8.31 0.68
CA ALA A 248 -7.43 -7.05 0.28
C ALA A 248 -6.63 -5.83 0.80
N ALA A 249 -6.10 -5.88 2.01
CA ALA A 249 -5.22 -4.82 2.54
C ALA A 249 -3.94 -4.71 1.70
N THR A 250 -3.36 -5.85 1.31
CA THR A 250 -2.18 -5.94 0.45
C THR A 250 -2.45 -5.38 -0.94
N PHE A 251 -3.53 -5.81 -1.61
CA PHE A 251 -3.90 -5.29 -2.93
C PHE A 251 -4.33 -3.82 -2.88
N PHE A 252 -4.98 -3.39 -1.81
CA PHE A 252 -5.28 -1.99 -1.59
C PHE A 252 -4.01 -1.15 -1.48
N SER A 253 -2.98 -1.63 -0.79
CA SER A 253 -1.67 -0.98 -0.70
C SER A 253 -1.01 -0.87 -2.07
N ILE A 254 -0.96 -1.98 -2.83
CA ILE A 254 -0.38 -2.01 -4.17
C ILE A 254 -1.13 -1.05 -5.11
N THR A 255 -2.47 -1.07 -5.11
CA THR A 255 -3.26 -0.19 -5.98
C THR A 255 -3.13 1.28 -5.59
N ASN A 256 -2.96 1.61 -4.30
CA ASN A 256 -2.66 2.97 -3.87
C ASN A 256 -1.29 3.45 -4.34
N LEU A 257 -0.26 2.60 -4.24
CA LEU A 257 1.07 2.91 -4.75
C LEU A 257 1.07 3.08 -6.28
N LEU A 258 0.36 2.22 -7.02
CA LEU A 258 0.16 2.38 -8.46
C LEU A 258 -0.61 3.66 -8.79
N GLY A 259 -1.55 4.07 -7.93
CA GLY A 259 -2.24 5.35 -8.02
C GLY A 259 -1.29 6.53 -7.94
N VAL A 260 -0.31 6.48 -7.03
CA VAL A 260 0.74 7.51 -6.94
C VAL A 260 1.63 7.50 -8.19
N CYS A 261 1.96 6.33 -8.73
CA CYS A 261 2.70 6.23 -9.99
C CYS A 261 1.97 6.92 -11.15
N ALA A 262 0.63 6.89 -11.15
CA ALA A 262 -0.20 7.56 -12.14
C ALA A 262 -0.34 9.07 -11.94
N LEU A 263 -0.08 9.58 -10.71
CA LEU A 263 -0.12 11.01 -10.41
C LEU A 263 1.04 11.76 -11.05
N GLN A 264 0.71 12.96 -11.56
CA GLN A 264 1.69 13.92 -12.05
C GLN A 264 2.08 14.93 -10.97
N LEU A 265 3.24 15.55 -11.11
CA LEU A 265 3.73 16.55 -10.17
C LEU A 265 2.74 17.72 -9.93
N PRO A 266 2.05 18.26 -10.95
CA PRO A 266 1.02 19.28 -10.72
C PRO A 266 -0.16 18.77 -9.87
N GLU A 267 -0.55 17.50 -10.03
CA GLU A 267 -1.62 16.88 -9.25
C GLU A 267 -1.21 16.71 -7.78
N ILE A 268 0.04 16.31 -7.53
CA ILE A 268 0.60 16.23 -6.17
C ILE A 268 0.68 17.62 -5.52
N LYS A 269 1.10 18.65 -6.26
CA LYS A 269 1.12 20.04 -5.77
C LYS A 269 -0.25 20.51 -5.32
N ARG A 270 -1.35 20.10 -5.99
CA ARG A 270 -2.72 20.43 -5.61
C ARG A 270 -3.11 19.96 -4.20
N ILE A 271 -2.49 18.90 -3.66
CA ILE A 271 -2.73 18.45 -2.28
C ILE A 271 -2.37 19.55 -1.28
N PHE A 272 -1.32 20.30 -1.56
CA PHE A 272 -0.76 21.32 -0.68
C PHE A 272 -1.23 22.76 -1.00
N MET A 273 -2.10 22.92 -2.00
CA MET A 273 -2.72 24.22 -2.36
C MET A 273 -3.83 24.64 -1.39
N PRO A 274 -4.09 25.94 -1.21
CA PRO A 274 -5.30 26.43 -0.56
C PRO A 274 -6.56 25.92 -1.29
N LEU A 275 -7.60 25.56 -0.54
CA LEU A 275 -8.86 25.03 -1.10
C LEU A 275 -9.57 26.04 -2.03
N GLU A 276 -9.36 27.31 -1.81
CA GLU A 276 -9.94 28.41 -2.59
C GLU A 276 -9.44 28.43 -4.04
N ARG A 277 -8.31 27.83 -4.31
CA ARG A 277 -7.65 27.80 -5.62
C ARG A 277 -7.75 26.48 -6.36
N ILE A 278 -8.44 25.50 -5.82
CA ILE A 278 -8.62 24.19 -6.47
C ILE A 278 -9.70 24.25 -7.55
N GLY A 279 -9.63 24.99 -8.51
CA GLY A 279 -10.55 25.11 -9.63
C GLY A 279 -10.01 26.08 -10.66
N GLU A 280 -8.98 26.83 -10.26
CA GLU A 280 -8.26 27.70 -11.18
C GLU A 280 -7.23 26.86 -11.95
N ASP A 281 -7.08 27.12 -13.24
CA ASP A 281 -6.10 26.46 -14.11
C ASP A 281 -4.65 26.77 -13.70
N ASP A 282 -4.45 27.79 -12.85
CA ASP A 282 -3.15 28.17 -12.31
C ASP A 282 -2.69 27.23 -11.20
N VAL A 283 -1.70 26.41 -11.52
CA VAL A 283 -0.94 25.63 -10.53
C VAL A 283 -0.08 26.61 -9.73
N PRO A 284 -0.27 26.76 -8.40
CA PRO A 284 0.55 27.69 -7.63
C PRO A 284 2.02 27.33 -7.74
N ARG A 285 2.82 28.34 -7.96
CA ARG A 285 4.28 28.22 -8.06
C ARG A 285 4.93 27.77 -6.74
N HIS A 286 4.25 27.95 -5.61
CA HIS A 286 4.79 27.61 -4.29
C HIS A 286 3.80 26.82 -3.44
N MET A 287 4.25 25.67 -2.92
CA MET A 287 3.57 24.93 -1.87
C MET A 287 3.76 25.68 -0.54
N LYS A 288 2.73 25.69 0.33
CA LYS A 288 2.93 26.21 1.70
C LYS A 288 3.85 25.26 2.46
N ALA A 289 5.02 25.76 2.86
CA ALA A 289 6.02 24.98 3.60
C ALA A 289 5.44 24.30 4.85
N SER A 290 4.50 24.96 5.54
CA SER A 290 3.81 24.38 6.71
C SER A 290 3.05 23.08 6.40
N HIS A 291 2.42 22.96 5.22
CA HIS A 291 1.69 21.73 4.87
C HIS A 291 2.65 20.58 4.53
N LEU A 292 3.77 20.89 3.88
CA LEU A 292 4.82 19.91 3.61
C LEU A 292 5.48 19.44 4.91
N ALA A 293 5.76 20.36 5.84
CA ALA A 293 6.31 20.03 7.15
C ALA A 293 5.38 19.07 7.92
N TRP A 294 4.07 19.32 7.94
CA TRP A 294 3.11 18.42 8.57
C TRP A 294 3.05 17.05 7.90
N PHE A 295 3.13 17.00 6.58
CA PHE A 295 3.16 15.74 5.83
C PHE A 295 4.41 14.90 6.16
N ALA A 296 5.55 15.53 6.35
CA ALA A 296 6.81 14.86 6.76
C ALA A 296 6.85 14.50 8.25
N ALA A 297 6.22 15.32 9.10
CA ALA A 297 6.26 15.15 10.55
C ALA A 297 5.57 13.85 11.03
N PHE A 298 4.46 13.46 10.41
CA PHE A 298 3.75 12.23 10.80
C PHE A 298 4.57 10.95 10.56
N PRO A 299 5.09 10.69 9.35
CA PRO A 299 5.96 9.53 9.11
C PRO A 299 7.17 9.49 10.03
N LEU A 300 7.81 10.66 10.25
CA LEU A 300 8.97 10.77 11.13
C LEU A 300 8.60 10.46 12.60
N ALA A 301 7.48 10.98 13.11
CA ALA A 301 7.03 10.72 14.46
C ALA A 301 6.71 9.23 14.68
N PHE A 302 6.03 8.60 13.73
CA PHE A 302 5.73 7.17 13.79
C PHE A 302 6.99 6.31 13.66
N PHE A 303 7.93 6.71 12.80
CA PHE A 303 9.24 6.06 12.68
C PHE A 303 10.00 6.08 14.02
N LEU A 304 10.13 7.25 14.65
CA LEU A 304 10.83 7.38 15.92
C LEU A 304 10.12 6.60 17.04
N LEU A 305 8.79 6.64 17.06
CA LEU A 305 7.99 5.89 18.03
C LEU A 305 8.21 4.38 17.87
N PHE A 306 8.14 3.87 16.65
CA PHE A 306 8.30 2.44 16.37
C PHE A 306 9.71 1.95 16.74
N VAL A 307 10.75 2.65 16.31
CA VAL A 307 12.14 2.31 16.63
C VAL A 307 12.39 2.40 18.14
N GLY A 308 11.82 3.41 18.81
CA GLY A 308 11.93 3.57 20.26
C GLY A 308 11.23 2.44 21.03
N ILE A 309 10.02 2.06 20.62
CA ILE A 309 9.29 0.93 21.27
C ILE A 309 10.05 -0.38 21.05
N ASP A 310 10.52 -0.67 19.85
CA ASP A 310 11.26 -1.90 19.55
C ASP A 310 12.54 -2.00 20.39
N ALA A 311 13.28 -0.90 20.54
CA ALA A 311 14.48 -0.84 21.38
C ALA A 311 14.18 -1.14 22.85
N VAL A 312 13.16 -0.47 23.42
CA VAL A 312 12.75 -0.68 24.81
C VAL A 312 12.24 -2.10 25.04
N TYR A 313 11.46 -2.63 24.10
CA TYR A 313 10.94 -3.98 24.19
C TYR A 313 12.05 -5.03 24.10
N SER A 314 13.01 -4.85 23.17
CA SER A 314 14.18 -5.71 23.03
C SER A 314 15.05 -5.74 24.29
N ASP A 315 15.27 -4.58 24.92
CA ASP A 315 16.05 -4.51 26.17
C ASP A 315 15.32 -5.19 27.33
N ALA A 316 14.01 -4.97 27.49
CA ALA A 316 13.20 -5.60 28.53
C ALA A 316 13.18 -7.14 28.40
N MET A 317 13.17 -7.68 27.18
CA MET A 317 13.21 -9.13 26.98
C MET A 317 14.56 -9.72 27.30
N LYS A 318 15.67 -9.06 26.94
CA LYS A 318 17.03 -9.48 27.32
C LYS A 318 17.20 -9.54 28.84
N ASP A 319 16.70 -8.54 29.55
CA ASP A 319 16.75 -8.49 30.99
C ASP A 319 15.96 -9.65 31.63
N SER A 320 14.79 -10.00 31.05
CA SER A 320 14.01 -11.14 31.52
C SER A 320 14.70 -12.47 31.28
N GLU A 321 15.32 -12.67 30.11
CA GLU A 321 16.09 -13.90 29.80
C GLU A 321 17.30 -14.07 30.73
N LEU A 322 18.02 -12.99 31.01
CA LEU A 322 19.13 -13.01 31.98
C LEU A 322 18.66 -13.39 33.39
N THR A 323 17.52 -12.85 33.83
CA THR A 323 16.93 -13.16 35.13
C THR A 323 16.53 -14.65 35.22
N TYR A 324 15.92 -15.20 34.17
CA TYR A 324 15.60 -16.64 34.14
C TYR A 324 16.86 -17.53 34.09
N ALA A 325 17.88 -17.15 33.34
CA ALA A 325 19.14 -17.88 33.29
C ALA A 325 19.84 -17.86 34.64
N GLU A 326 19.89 -16.75 35.36
CA GLU A 326 20.44 -16.63 36.71
C GLU A 326 19.68 -17.48 37.73
N GLN A 327 18.33 -17.48 37.67
CA GLN A 327 17.52 -18.37 38.53
C GLN A 327 17.80 -19.84 38.26
N PHE A 328 17.88 -20.23 36.99
CA PHE A 328 18.16 -21.63 36.63
C PHE A 328 19.54 -22.11 37.08
N VAL A 329 20.54 -21.23 37.10
CA VAL A 329 21.89 -21.52 37.61
C VAL A 329 21.92 -21.61 39.15
N ARG A 330 21.06 -20.81 39.82
CA ARG A 330 20.99 -20.76 41.29
C ARG A 330 20.24 -21.98 41.87
N ASP A 331 19.33 -22.60 41.12
CA ASP A 331 18.52 -23.74 41.52
C ASP A 331 19.21 -25.11 41.22
N ARG A 332 20.42 -25.08 40.68
CA ARG A 332 21.30 -26.24 40.50
C ARG A 332 22.41 -26.27 41.55
#